data_d7d2abf1b3432c37816600aa4050df33
#
_entry.id   d7d2abf1b3432c37816600aa4050df33
#
_cell.length_a   1.000
_cell.length_b   1.000
_cell.length_c   1.000
_cell.angle_alpha   90.00
_cell.angle_beta   90.00
_cell.angle_gamma   90.00
#
_symmetry.space_group_name_H-M   'P 1'
#
loop_
_entity.id
_entity.type
_entity.pdbx_description
1 polymer ?
#
loop_
_entity_poly.entity_id
_entity_poly.type
_entity_poly.pdbx_seq_one_letter_code
_entity_poly.pdbx_strand_id
1 'polypeptide(L)'
;MNFKKKNAANAPAPNQAQQAARRRSLRSGAYASVLAVVVLVLVILLNLVVGAVPTKFTQFDISTGKMFTLSDTTKTMLQELNTDVTAYYLAETGNEDSNITRILDRYAGESSHFTWQQRDPALYPTFAQQYDAQNASSSSVILVCGDNHTVVDYNDMYTADYSSYYTTGSYTMSFSAEKALSSGIAKVTRENSYVLYQLTGHGESSLESDFTETLDNSGVTMQDLNLLTTDTVPEDAAALLINDPQADLSTLDAAAIKTYLENGGHLFVTTDLTVSTPNLDALLAEYGMTRQEGLVIENDSNYYLYGTAQTCLLPNLSSNEITAGVTDGMHVFTPVAQGIVKGDSTDDLTLTTLLSTSSTAYAMQDYAEATTAEQGANDPNGPFNIAVAASNSTTGAKVVWVNCDNLLNSKGIEYVAREYASLLIGGNAQLLTSTMNWMIGEENGVVIDSKSMSAETLTVPAKATMLLGLLFTIVVPLAFIVAGIAITLVRRRR
;
A
#
# COMPACT_ATOMS: atom_id res chain seq x y z
N MET A 1 76.10 -20.95 -54.14
CA MET A 1 75.64 -19.54 -53.77
C MET A 1 75.98 -19.31 -52.33
N ASN A 2 77.09 -18.57 -52.12
CA ASN A 2 77.69 -18.33 -50.77
C ASN A 2 76.94 -17.27 -50.01
N PHE A 3 76.32 -17.60 -48.87
CA PHE A 3 75.88 -16.64 -47.91
C PHE A 3 76.95 -16.36 -46.85
N LYS A 4 77.54 -15.18 -46.93
CA LYS A 4 78.54 -14.69 -45.99
C LYS A 4 77.89 -14.51 -44.57
N LYS A 5 78.40 -15.23 -43.56
CA LYS A 5 78.22 -14.92 -42.16
C LYS A 5 78.75 -13.52 -41.84
N LYS A 6 77.91 -12.58 -41.52
CA LYS A 6 78.31 -11.29 -40.92
C LYS A 6 78.70 -11.51 -39.45
N ASN A 7 79.99 -11.30 -39.20
CA ASN A 7 80.52 -11.24 -37.82
C ASN A 7 79.80 -10.23 -36.97
N ALA A 8 79.29 -10.66 -35.83
CA ALA A 8 78.83 -9.78 -34.78
C ALA A 8 80.09 -9.12 -34.15
N ALA A 9 80.36 -7.92 -34.58
CA ALA A 9 81.43 -7.10 -34.02
C ALA A 9 81.10 -6.68 -32.56
N ASN A 10 82.15 -6.82 -31.73
CA ASN A 10 82.23 -6.40 -30.33
C ASN A 10 81.46 -5.07 -30.01
N ALA A 11 80.37 -5.19 -29.25
CA ALA A 11 79.82 -4.04 -28.57
C ALA A 11 80.68 -3.75 -27.34
N PRO A 12 81.17 -2.48 -27.13
CA PRO A 12 82.00 -2.15 -25.98
C PRO A 12 81.21 -2.41 -24.68
N ALA A 13 81.92 -2.95 -23.68
CA ALA A 13 81.33 -3.21 -22.36
C ALA A 13 80.74 -1.90 -21.77
N PRO A 14 79.55 -1.91 -21.24
CA PRO A 14 78.88 -0.70 -20.78
C PRO A 14 79.65 -0.04 -19.63
N ASN A 15 79.96 1.26 -19.79
CA ASN A 15 80.66 2.07 -18.80
C ASN A 15 79.93 2.00 -17.44
N GLN A 16 80.70 2.08 -16.33
CA GLN A 16 80.16 2.05 -14.95
C GLN A 16 78.98 2.98 -14.75
N ALA A 17 78.95 4.15 -15.40
CA ALA A 17 77.87 5.12 -15.38
C ALA A 17 76.59 4.57 -16.05
N GLN A 18 76.72 3.84 -17.17
CA GLN A 18 75.58 3.18 -17.85
C GLN A 18 75.02 1.99 -17.06
N GLN A 19 75.86 1.25 -16.35
CA GLN A 19 75.45 0.19 -15.43
C GLN A 19 74.72 0.74 -14.21
N ALA A 20 75.19 1.86 -13.64
CA ALA A 20 74.54 2.55 -12.54
C ALA A 20 73.16 3.16 -12.93
N ALA A 21 73.09 3.73 -14.15
CA ALA A 21 71.81 4.25 -14.69
C ALA A 21 70.80 3.12 -14.95
N ARG A 22 71.24 1.97 -15.50
CA ARG A 22 70.39 0.79 -15.72
C ARG A 22 69.93 0.14 -14.42
N ARG A 23 70.76 0.11 -13.36
CA ARG A 23 70.36 -0.32 -12.00
C ARG A 23 69.39 0.63 -11.35
N ARG A 24 69.51 1.95 -11.54
CA ARG A 24 68.53 2.97 -11.05
C ARG A 24 67.17 2.82 -11.78
N SER A 25 67.17 2.66 -13.12
CA SER A 25 65.92 2.48 -13.88
C SER A 25 65.24 1.14 -13.58
N LEU A 26 65.99 0.05 -13.36
CA LEU A 26 65.44 -1.25 -12.93
C LEU A 26 64.88 -1.18 -11.50
N ARG A 27 65.53 -0.45 -10.57
CA ARG A 27 65.01 -0.23 -9.22
C ARG A 27 63.77 0.65 -9.24
N SER A 28 63.70 1.73 -10.01
CA SER A 28 62.52 2.58 -10.12
C SER A 28 61.36 1.85 -10.84
N GLY A 29 61.66 1.03 -11.86
CA GLY A 29 60.67 0.19 -12.52
C GLY A 29 60.10 -0.88 -11.57
N ALA A 30 60.95 -1.58 -10.83
CA ALA A 30 60.49 -2.56 -9.83
C ALA A 30 59.68 -1.92 -8.72
N TYR A 31 60.05 -0.70 -8.25
CA TYR A 31 59.28 0.03 -7.25
C TYR A 31 57.87 0.44 -7.78
N ALA A 32 57.83 0.91 -9.02
CA ALA A 32 56.57 1.26 -9.68
C ALA A 32 55.66 0.01 -9.89
N SER A 33 56.25 -1.11 -10.25
CA SER A 33 55.47 -2.37 -10.41
C SER A 33 54.94 -2.88 -9.05
N VAL A 34 55.76 -2.86 -8.00
CA VAL A 34 55.29 -3.23 -6.64
C VAL A 34 54.20 -2.29 -6.16
N LEU A 35 54.34 -0.99 -6.38
CA LEU A 35 53.31 -0.01 -6.01
C LEU A 35 51.99 -0.27 -6.78
N ALA A 36 52.09 -0.55 -8.07
CA ALA A 36 50.92 -0.89 -8.89
C ALA A 36 50.18 -2.16 -8.38
N VAL A 37 50.94 -3.17 -7.99
CA VAL A 37 50.34 -4.40 -7.38
C VAL A 37 49.70 -4.10 -6.04
N VAL A 38 50.35 -3.29 -5.18
CA VAL A 38 49.78 -2.89 -3.89
C VAL A 38 48.49 -2.09 -4.07
N VAL A 39 48.46 -1.15 -5.02
CA VAL A 39 47.23 -0.39 -5.34
C VAL A 39 46.13 -1.31 -5.87
N LEU A 40 46.47 -2.28 -6.74
CA LEU A 40 45.47 -3.26 -7.24
C LEU A 40 44.90 -4.08 -6.10
N VAL A 41 45.73 -4.60 -5.21
CA VAL A 41 45.29 -5.35 -4.02
C VAL A 41 44.43 -4.50 -3.10
N LEU A 42 44.80 -3.23 -2.87
CA LEU A 42 43.97 -2.29 -2.08
C LEU A 42 42.61 -2.02 -2.72
N VAL A 43 42.55 -1.87 -4.04
CA VAL A 43 41.30 -1.69 -4.76
C VAL A 43 40.41 -2.94 -4.65
N ILE A 44 41.01 -4.14 -4.77
CA ILE A 44 40.28 -5.40 -4.60
C ILE A 44 39.75 -5.53 -3.16
N LEU A 45 40.60 -5.27 -2.16
CA LEU A 45 40.19 -5.30 -0.75
C LEU A 45 39.11 -4.27 -0.43
N LEU A 46 39.25 -3.05 -0.96
CA LEU A 46 38.22 -2.02 -0.80
C LEU A 46 36.87 -2.47 -1.41
N ASN A 47 36.92 -3.05 -2.61
CA ASN A 47 35.72 -3.55 -3.27
C ASN A 47 35.07 -4.72 -2.50
N LEU A 48 35.86 -5.61 -1.91
CA LEU A 48 35.37 -6.69 -1.04
C LEU A 48 34.75 -6.13 0.25
N VAL A 49 35.38 -5.13 0.87
CA VAL A 49 34.85 -4.46 2.06
C VAL A 49 33.54 -3.73 1.75
N VAL A 50 33.50 -2.97 0.64
CA VAL A 50 32.26 -2.28 0.23
C VAL A 50 31.16 -3.29 -0.11
N GLY A 51 31.48 -4.43 -0.75
CA GLY A 51 30.53 -5.49 -1.04
C GLY A 51 30.03 -6.24 0.20
N ALA A 52 30.76 -6.21 1.31
CA ALA A 52 30.35 -6.81 2.59
C ALA A 52 29.52 -5.85 3.48
N VAL A 53 29.48 -4.55 3.13
CA VAL A 53 28.65 -3.58 3.86
C VAL A 53 27.19 -3.77 3.47
N PRO A 54 26.24 -3.87 4.43
CA PRO A 54 24.82 -3.98 4.12
C PRO A 54 24.34 -2.89 3.15
N THR A 55 23.46 -3.26 2.23
CA THR A 55 22.96 -2.39 1.15
C THR A 55 22.35 -1.08 1.67
N LYS A 56 21.78 -1.09 2.86
CA LYS A 56 21.24 0.10 3.55
C LYS A 56 22.25 1.24 3.75
N PHE A 57 23.53 0.94 3.80
CA PHE A 57 24.61 1.94 3.97
C PHE A 57 25.31 2.30 2.67
N THR A 58 25.18 1.49 1.63
CA THR A 58 25.91 1.67 0.36
C THR A 58 25.02 2.08 -0.80
N GLN A 59 23.70 1.88 -0.69
CA GLN A 59 22.75 2.21 -1.75
C GLN A 59 21.80 3.31 -1.27
N PHE A 60 21.94 4.49 -1.84
CA PHE A 60 21.03 5.61 -1.61
C PHE A 60 19.93 5.57 -2.66
N ASP A 61 18.67 5.70 -2.20
CA ASP A 61 17.54 5.84 -3.08
C ASP A 61 17.48 7.26 -3.64
N ILE A 62 17.81 7.39 -4.91
CA ILE A 62 17.76 8.65 -5.66
C ILE A 62 16.55 8.73 -6.59
N SER A 63 15.62 7.77 -6.49
CA SER A 63 14.38 7.79 -7.26
C SER A 63 13.50 8.97 -6.80
N THR A 64 12.78 9.56 -7.74
CA THR A 64 11.94 10.76 -7.50
C THR A 64 10.88 10.50 -6.44
N GLY A 65 10.25 9.31 -6.46
CA GLY A 65 9.23 8.89 -5.49
C GLY A 65 9.77 8.11 -4.28
N LYS A 66 11.09 8.08 -4.05
CA LYS A 66 11.71 7.23 -3.00
C LYS A 66 11.22 5.78 -3.05
N MET A 67 11.14 5.22 -4.25
CA MET A 67 10.53 3.92 -4.53
C MET A 67 11.09 2.77 -3.70
N PHE A 68 12.37 2.85 -3.33
CA PHE A 68 13.09 1.81 -2.59
C PHE A 68 13.40 2.21 -1.13
N THR A 69 12.85 3.32 -0.65
CA THR A 69 12.95 3.72 0.75
C THR A 69 11.76 3.13 1.50
N LEU A 70 12.01 2.18 2.39
CA LEU A 70 10.95 1.57 3.18
C LEU A 70 10.32 2.58 4.13
N SER A 71 9.00 2.50 4.30
CA SER A 71 8.24 3.25 5.30
C SER A 71 8.70 2.88 6.72
N ASP A 72 8.43 3.73 7.68
CA ASP A 72 8.77 3.41 9.07
C ASP A 72 7.92 2.25 9.59
N THR A 73 6.68 2.12 9.13
CA THR A 73 5.79 0.98 9.41
C THR A 73 6.42 -0.34 8.96
N THR A 74 6.88 -0.42 7.70
CA THR A 74 7.56 -1.63 7.19
C THR A 74 8.82 -1.95 7.98
N LYS A 75 9.63 -0.93 8.31
CA LYS A 75 10.86 -1.14 9.08
C LYS A 75 10.55 -1.68 10.48
N THR A 76 9.56 -1.10 11.18
CA THR A 76 9.13 -1.57 12.51
C THR A 76 8.66 -3.03 12.42
N MET A 77 7.77 -3.35 11.48
CA MET A 77 7.29 -4.72 11.25
C MET A 77 8.45 -5.71 11.01
N LEU A 78 9.42 -5.35 10.17
CA LEU A 78 10.56 -6.21 9.86
C LEU A 78 11.51 -6.38 11.05
N GLN A 79 11.68 -5.35 11.88
CA GLN A 79 12.53 -5.39 13.08
C GLN A 79 11.90 -6.18 14.23
N GLU A 80 10.58 -6.20 14.30
CA GLU A 80 9.80 -6.97 15.28
C GLU A 80 9.57 -8.43 14.85
N LEU A 81 9.96 -8.78 13.60
CA LEU A 81 9.83 -10.12 13.08
C LEU A 81 10.64 -11.10 13.94
N ASN A 82 9.96 -12.07 14.57
CA ASN A 82 10.53 -13.07 15.46
C ASN A 82 10.52 -14.50 14.88
N THR A 83 9.96 -14.65 13.67
CA THR A 83 9.87 -15.90 12.91
C THR A 83 10.52 -15.75 11.56
N ASP A 84 11.11 -16.83 11.04
CA ASP A 84 11.80 -16.79 9.77
C ASP A 84 10.83 -16.80 8.59
N VAL A 85 10.92 -15.78 7.75
CA VAL A 85 10.16 -15.65 6.50
C VAL A 85 11.10 -15.80 5.32
N THR A 86 10.75 -16.70 4.40
CA THR A 86 11.46 -16.89 3.14
C THR A 86 10.60 -16.44 1.97
N ALA A 87 11.11 -15.50 1.18
CA ALA A 87 10.49 -15.06 -0.06
C ALA A 87 11.10 -15.81 -1.25
N TYR A 88 10.28 -16.50 -2.03
CA TYR A 88 10.70 -17.14 -3.28
C TYR A 88 10.22 -16.29 -4.46
N TYR A 89 11.17 -15.65 -5.13
CA TYR A 89 10.92 -14.81 -6.28
C TYR A 89 10.87 -15.65 -7.55
N LEU A 90 9.72 -15.70 -8.21
CA LEU A 90 9.46 -16.51 -9.40
C LEU A 90 9.86 -15.76 -10.67
N ALA A 91 11.10 -15.88 -11.11
CA ALA A 91 11.56 -15.26 -12.35
C ALA A 91 12.57 -16.14 -13.08
N GLU A 92 12.49 -16.14 -14.42
CA GLU A 92 13.53 -16.75 -15.26
C GLU A 92 14.85 -16.00 -15.09
N THR A 93 15.94 -16.75 -15.06
CA THR A 93 17.28 -16.20 -14.93
C THR A 93 17.62 -15.26 -16.09
N GLY A 94 17.90 -14.00 -15.78
CA GLY A 94 18.19 -12.94 -16.75
C GLY A 94 16.98 -12.09 -17.17
N ASN A 95 15.78 -12.41 -16.67
CA ASN A 95 14.54 -11.68 -16.90
C ASN A 95 13.96 -11.13 -15.58
N GLU A 96 14.81 -10.94 -14.57
CA GLU A 96 14.39 -10.44 -13.26
C GLU A 96 13.95 -8.97 -13.33
N ASP A 97 12.85 -8.64 -12.64
CA ASP A 97 12.48 -7.24 -12.42
C ASP A 97 13.43 -6.64 -11.35
N SER A 98 14.20 -5.66 -11.79
CA SER A 98 15.19 -4.99 -10.93
C SER A 98 14.57 -4.18 -9.80
N ASN A 99 13.31 -3.75 -9.89
CA ASN A 99 12.63 -3.03 -8.83
C ASN A 99 12.23 -4.00 -7.71
N ILE A 100 11.70 -5.16 -8.09
CA ILE A 100 11.31 -6.20 -7.13
C ILE A 100 12.54 -6.75 -6.40
N THR A 101 13.60 -7.09 -7.11
CA THR A 101 14.83 -7.58 -6.46
C THR A 101 15.43 -6.55 -5.49
N ARG A 102 15.40 -5.26 -5.84
CA ARG A 102 15.87 -4.19 -4.95
C ARG A 102 15.01 -4.07 -3.68
N ILE A 103 13.69 -4.16 -3.78
CA ILE A 103 12.83 -4.08 -2.59
C ILE A 103 13.06 -5.31 -1.70
N LEU A 104 13.19 -6.51 -2.26
CA LEU A 104 13.53 -7.73 -1.52
C LEU A 104 14.89 -7.62 -0.81
N ASP A 105 15.90 -7.05 -1.46
CA ASP A 105 17.20 -6.75 -0.83
C ASP A 105 17.07 -5.78 0.34
N ARG A 106 16.18 -4.77 0.23
CA ARG A 106 15.91 -3.83 1.35
C ARG A 106 15.29 -4.55 2.53
N TYR A 107 14.31 -5.42 2.29
CA TYR A 107 13.68 -6.22 3.34
C TYR A 107 14.71 -7.12 4.04
N ALA A 108 15.53 -7.84 3.28
CA ALA A 108 16.62 -8.67 3.84
C ALA A 108 17.69 -7.84 4.58
N GLY A 109 17.85 -6.58 4.23
CA GLY A 109 18.75 -5.64 4.93
C GLY A 109 18.22 -5.10 6.25
N GLU A 110 16.88 -5.10 6.47
CA GLU A 110 16.26 -4.59 7.69
C GLU A 110 16.01 -5.68 8.74
N SER A 111 15.81 -6.94 8.33
CA SER A 111 15.57 -8.07 9.25
C SER A 111 16.45 -9.27 8.95
N SER A 112 17.04 -9.87 9.98
CA SER A 112 17.74 -11.16 9.86
C SER A 112 16.79 -12.35 9.73
N HIS A 113 15.50 -12.16 10.04
CA HIS A 113 14.44 -13.16 9.89
C HIS A 113 13.79 -13.15 8.50
N PHE A 114 14.14 -12.19 7.64
CA PHE A 114 13.67 -12.17 6.27
C PHE A 114 14.79 -12.55 5.31
N THR A 115 14.55 -13.57 4.49
CA THR A 115 15.46 -14.00 3.42
C THR A 115 14.73 -14.17 2.11
N TRP A 116 15.41 -14.00 0.98
CA TRP A 116 14.78 -14.27 -0.30
C TRP A 116 15.69 -15.09 -1.25
N GLN A 117 15.07 -15.83 -2.16
CA GLN A 117 15.73 -16.67 -3.15
C GLN A 117 14.95 -16.63 -4.46
N GLN A 118 15.68 -16.51 -5.57
CA GLN A 118 15.07 -16.69 -6.89
C GLN A 118 14.76 -18.16 -7.15
N ARG A 119 13.60 -18.42 -7.74
CA ARG A 119 13.19 -19.71 -8.28
C ARG A 119 12.81 -19.56 -9.74
N ASP A 120 13.66 -20.06 -10.61
CA ASP A 120 13.44 -20.04 -12.05
C ASP A 120 12.40 -21.11 -12.43
N PRO A 121 11.20 -20.72 -12.94
CA PRO A 121 10.16 -21.69 -13.28
C PRO A 121 10.58 -22.67 -14.39
N ALA A 122 11.52 -22.29 -15.25
CA ALA A 122 12.06 -23.18 -16.29
C ALA A 122 12.94 -24.28 -15.69
N LEU A 123 13.64 -24.00 -14.57
CA LEU A 123 14.47 -24.95 -13.86
C LEU A 123 13.70 -25.75 -12.80
N TYR A 124 12.68 -25.15 -12.21
CA TYR A 124 11.87 -25.72 -11.12
C TYR A 124 10.37 -25.67 -11.44
N PRO A 125 9.89 -26.37 -12.47
CA PRO A 125 8.52 -26.23 -12.98
C PRO A 125 7.41 -26.67 -12.01
N THR A 126 7.72 -27.49 -11.01
CA THR A 126 6.77 -27.96 -9.99
C THR A 126 6.87 -27.20 -8.67
N PHE A 127 7.79 -26.24 -8.55
CA PHE A 127 8.03 -25.54 -7.29
C PHE A 127 6.80 -24.72 -6.86
N ALA A 128 6.22 -23.95 -7.78
CA ALA A 128 5.06 -23.12 -7.50
C ALA A 128 3.81 -23.92 -7.08
N GLN A 129 3.68 -25.16 -7.56
CA GLN A 129 2.55 -26.04 -7.20
C GLN A 129 2.54 -26.42 -5.71
N GLN A 130 3.69 -26.41 -5.04
CA GLN A 130 3.80 -26.73 -3.61
C GLN A 130 3.17 -25.65 -2.72
N TYR A 131 2.91 -24.48 -3.28
CA TYR A 131 2.39 -23.29 -2.61
C TYR A 131 1.13 -22.76 -3.31
N ASP A 132 0.41 -23.60 -4.03
CA ASP A 132 -0.80 -23.23 -4.80
C ASP A 132 -0.60 -22.06 -5.78
N ALA A 133 0.65 -21.80 -6.17
CA ALA A 133 1.08 -20.68 -7.00
C ALA A 133 1.24 -21.02 -8.50
N GLN A 134 0.59 -22.09 -9.00
CA GLN A 134 0.71 -22.53 -10.39
C GLN A 134 0.17 -21.53 -11.42
N ASN A 135 -0.72 -20.64 -10.99
CA ASN A 135 -1.31 -19.58 -11.81
C ASN A 135 -0.67 -18.20 -11.58
N ALA A 136 0.33 -18.11 -10.69
CA ALA A 136 1.01 -16.86 -10.41
C ALA A 136 1.71 -16.30 -11.65
N SER A 137 1.62 -15.00 -11.83
CA SER A 137 2.30 -14.29 -12.92
C SER A 137 3.82 -14.42 -12.79
N SER A 138 4.55 -14.29 -13.90
CA SER A 138 6.00 -14.18 -13.84
C SER A 138 6.39 -12.96 -12.99
N SER A 139 7.47 -13.08 -12.21
CA SER A 139 7.94 -12.09 -11.25
C SER A 139 7.09 -11.92 -9.99
N SER A 140 6.17 -12.85 -9.71
CA SER A 140 5.48 -12.94 -8.42
C SER A 140 6.40 -13.44 -7.31
N VAL A 141 6.01 -13.23 -6.05
CA VAL A 141 6.77 -13.64 -4.86
C VAL A 141 5.91 -14.56 -4.00
N ILE A 142 6.42 -15.74 -3.67
CA ILE A 142 5.82 -16.63 -2.68
C ILE A 142 6.48 -16.35 -1.34
N LEU A 143 5.71 -15.95 -0.34
CA LEU A 143 6.16 -15.76 1.04
C LEU A 143 5.82 -17.00 1.85
N VAL A 144 6.77 -17.49 2.63
CA VAL A 144 6.63 -18.72 3.43
C VAL A 144 7.14 -18.48 4.85
N CYS A 145 6.33 -18.85 5.86
CA CYS A 145 6.67 -18.83 7.26
C CYS A 145 6.17 -20.12 7.92
N GLY A 146 7.07 -21.05 8.24
CA GLY A 146 6.67 -22.39 8.69
C GLY A 146 5.81 -23.12 7.66
N ASP A 147 4.59 -23.48 8.06
CA ASP A 147 3.60 -24.13 7.20
C ASP A 147 2.71 -23.12 6.45
N ASN A 148 2.74 -21.84 6.85
CA ASN A 148 1.94 -20.79 6.23
C ASN A 148 2.64 -20.25 4.98
N HIS A 149 1.87 -20.00 3.92
CA HIS A 149 2.36 -19.38 2.71
C HIS A 149 1.31 -18.47 2.08
N THR A 150 1.76 -17.52 1.27
CA THR A 150 0.91 -16.67 0.43
C THR A 150 1.65 -16.28 -0.84
N VAL A 151 0.88 -15.98 -1.88
CA VAL A 151 1.42 -15.50 -3.16
C VAL A 151 1.16 -14.00 -3.24
N VAL A 152 2.20 -13.23 -3.48
CA VAL A 152 2.12 -11.82 -3.87
C VAL A 152 2.30 -11.79 -5.38
N ASP A 153 1.21 -11.59 -6.12
CA ASP A 153 1.26 -11.58 -7.58
C ASP A 153 1.97 -10.33 -8.10
N TYR A 154 2.56 -10.43 -9.28
CA TYR A 154 3.23 -9.30 -9.94
C TYR A 154 2.27 -8.11 -10.12
N ASN A 155 1.00 -8.37 -10.43
CA ASN A 155 0.00 -7.34 -10.65
C ASN A 155 -0.36 -6.58 -9.37
N ASP A 156 -0.17 -7.17 -8.19
CA ASP A 156 -0.37 -6.49 -6.89
C ASP A 156 0.79 -5.54 -6.56
N MET A 157 1.96 -5.79 -7.16
CA MET A 157 3.16 -4.97 -6.98
C MET A 157 3.22 -3.76 -7.92
N TYR A 158 2.38 -3.72 -8.94
CA TYR A 158 2.26 -2.59 -9.88
C TYR A 158 0.79 -2.24 -10.08
N THR A 159 0.39 -1.08 -9.59
CA THR A 159 -0.99 -0.59 -9.70
C THR A 159 -1.07 0.63 -10.61
N ALA A 160 -2.11 0.69 -11.45
CA ALA A 160 -2.37 1.85 -12.28
C ALA A 160 -3.11 2.90 -11.43
N ASP A 161 -2.56 4.11 -11.36
CA ASP A 161 -3.20 5.26 -10.74
C ASP A 161 -3.91 6.08 -11.83
N TYR A 162 -5.22 6.07 -11.77
CA TYR A 162 -6.10 6.79 -12.70
C TYR A 162 -6.53 8.17 -12.18
N SER A 163 -6.04 8.63 -11.03
CA SER A 163 -6.45 9.90 -10.40
C SER A 163 -6.30 11.12 -11.33
N SER A 164 -5.30 11.12 -12.20
CA SER A 164 -5.06 12.17 -13.18
C SER A 164 -5.70 11.90 -14.55
N TYR A 165 -6.31 10.73 -14.76
CA TYR A 165 -6.82 10.33 -16.09
C TYR A 165 -7.87 11.29 -16.63
N TYR A 166 -8.75 11.78 -15.77
CA TYR A 166 -9.84 12.69 -16.15
C TYR A 166 -9.39 14.13 -16.42
N THR A 167 -8.24 14.53 -15.87
CA THR A 167 -7.69 15.87 -16.07
C THR A 167 -6.67 15.93 -17.20
N THR A 168 -5.92 14.86 -17.41
CA THR A 168 -4.80 14.82 -18.37
C THR A 168 -4.98 13.78 -19.48
N GLY A 169 -5.94 12.87 -19.37
CA GLY A 169 -6.12 11.72 -20.28
C GLY A 169 -5.05 10.64 -20.12
N SER A 170 -4.25 10.69 -19.04
CA SER A 170 -3.14 9.77 -18.81
C SER A 170 -3.24 9.16 -17.42
N TYR A 171 -3.00 7.85 -17.29
CA TYR A 171 -2.82 7.18 -16.02
C TYR A 171 -1.32 7.09 -15.68
N THR A 172 -1.00 6.96 -14.42
CA THR A 172 0.36 6.73 -13.95
C THR A 172 0.46 5.36 -13.29
N MET A 173 1.61 4.70 -13.45
CA MET A 173 1.87 3.46 -12.74
C MET A 173 2.44 3.79 -11.37
N SER A 174 1.97 3.10 -10.34
CA SER A 174 2.50 3.15 -8.99
C SER A 174 3.14 1.82 -8.63
N PHE A 175 4.26 1.89 -7.90
CA PHE A 175 4.96 0.73 -7.38
C PHE A 175 4.46 0.42 -5.97
N SER A 176 3.70 -0.65 -5.84
CA SER A 176 2.99 -1.08 -4.62
C SER A 176 3.65 -2.28 -3.94
N ALA A 177 4.86 -2.68 -4.40
CA ALA A 177 5.52 -3.90 -3.91
C ALA A 177 5.78 -3.86 -2.39
N GLU A 178 6.07 -2.70 -1.81
CA GLU A 178 6.22 -2.56 -0.37
C GLU A 178 4.93 -2.92 0.37
N LYS A 179 3.79 -2.38 -0.08
CA LYS A 179 2.47 -2.69 0.47
C LYS A 179 2.16 -4.18 0.34
N ALA A 180 2.27 -4.73 -0.86
CA ALA A 180 1.91 -6.11 -1.15
C ALA A 180 2.78 -7.12 -0.37
N LEU A 181 4.10 -6.92 -0.32
CA LEU A 181 5.01 -7.78 0.43
C LEU A 181 4.80 -7.68 1.94
N SER A 182 4.62 -6.47 2.48
CA SER A 182 4.39 -6.28 3.92
C SER A 182 3.07 -6.90 4.37
N SER A 183 2.00 -6.74 3.59
CA SER A 183 0.72 -7.41 3.84
C SER A 183 0.86 -8.94 3.79
N GLY A 184 1.60 -9.45 2.80
CA GLY A 184 1.88 -10.87 2.69
C GLY A 184 2.71 -11.42 3.86
N ILE A 185 3.70 -10.68 4.36
CA ILE A 185 4.47 -11.04 5.54
C ILE A 185 3.56 -11.07 6.78
N ALA A 186 2.76 -10.02 7.00
CA ALA A 186 1.82 -9.97 8.10
C ALA A 186 0.85 -11.16 8.07
N LYS A 187 0.38 -11.57 6.86
CA LYS A 187 -0.49 -12.73 6.67
C LYS A 187 0.20 -14.04 7.07
N VAL A 188 1.42 -14.31 6.59
CA VAL A 188 2.09 -15.60 6.86
C VAL A 188 2.67 -15.73 8.28
N THR A 189 2.92 -14.58 8.96
CA THR A 189 3.45 -14.57 10.32
C THR A 189 2.38 -14.50 11.40
N ARG A 190 1.11 -14.31 11.01
CA ARG A 190 0.00 -14.23 11.96
C ARG A 190 -0.26 -15.59 12.58
N GLU A 191 -0.35 -15.62 13.91
CA GLU A 191 -0.60 -16.85 14.67
C GLU A 191 -2.06 -17.31 14.61
N ASN A 192 -3.00 -16.34 14.45
CA ASN A 192 -4.44 -16.61 14.42
C ASN A 192 -5.07 -16.02 13.18
N SER A 193 -5.93 -16.77 12.51
CA SER A 193 -6.84 -16.28 11.48
C SER A 193 -8.12 -15.80 12.16
N TYR A 194 -8.56 -14.60 11.83
CA TYR A 194 -9.83 -14.05 12.32
C TYR A 194 -10.97 -14.45 11.39
N VAL A 195 -12.12 -14.85 11.95
CA VAL A 195 -13.28 -15.22 11.16
C VAL A 195 -14.32 -14.10 11.20
N LEU A 196 -14.62 -13.53 10.01
CA LEU A 196 -15.77 -12.66 9.81
C LEU A 196 -16.94 -13.50 9.34
N TYR A 197 -17.98 -13.60 10.16
CA TYR A 197 -19.20 -14.26 9.75
C TYR A 197 -20.13 -13.28 9.03
N GLN A 198 -20.54 -13.61 7.81
CA GLN A 198 -21.56 -12.88 7.09
C GLN A 198 -22.92 -13.50 7.38
N LEU A 199 -23.87 -12.72 7.91
CA LEU A 199 -25.24 -13.15 8.11
C LEU A 199 -25.89 -13.47 6.77
N THR A 200 -26.66 -14.56 6.74
CA THR A 200 -27.44 -15.00 5.58
C THR A 200 -28.83 -15.46 6.03
N GLY A 201 -29.80 -15.36 5.15
CA GLY A 201 -31.19 -15.79 5.43
C GLY A 201 -32.22 -14.66 5.35
N HIS A 202 -31.78 -13.38 5.32
CA HIS A 202 -32.65 -12.22 5.20
C HIS A 202 -32.45 -11.50 3.85
N GLY A 203 -31.85 -12.18 2.86
CA GLY A 203 -31.60 -11.64 1.53
C GLY A 203 -30.37 -10.72 1.46
N GLU A 204 -29.44 -10.87 2.39
CA GLU A 204 -28.23 -10.08 2.45
C GLU A 204 -27.42 -10.16 1.14
N SER A 205 -26.82 -9.05 0.76
CA SER A 205 -25.94 -8.99 -0.40
C SER A 205 -24.59 -9.65 -0.10
N SER A 206 -24.11 -10.52 -0.99
CA SER A 206 -22.76 -11.10 -0.87
C SER A 206 -21.69 -10.03 -1.14
N LEU A 207 -20.53 -10.16 -0.47
CA LEU A 207 -19.36 -9.38 -0.82
C LEU A 207 -18.82 -9.78 -2.19
N GLU A 208 -18.33 -8.80 -2.93
CA GLU A 208 -17.58 -9.08 -4.16
C GLU A 208 -16.16 -9.55 -3.89
N SER A 209 -15.54 -10.14 -4.94
CA SER A 209 -14.19 -10.71 -4.85
C SER A 209 -13.14 -9.73 -4.31
N ASP A 210 -13.21 -8.46 -4.73
CA ASP A 210 -12.24 -7.43 -4.34
C ASP A 210 -12.26 -7.16 -2.82
N PHE A 211 -13.46 -7.22 -2.19
CA PHE A 211 -13.59 -7.08 -0.74
C PHE A 211 -13.11 -8.33 0.00
N THR A 212 -13.51 -9.52 -0.49
CA THR A 212 -13.08 -10.78 0.14
C THR A 212 -11.59 -11.00 0.05
N GLU A 213 -10.98 -10.64 -1.08
CA GLU A 213 -9.53 -10.69 -1.28
C GLU A 213 -8.79 -9.70 -0.36
N THR A 214 -9.32 -8.47 -0.22
CA THR A 214 -8.74 -7.48 0.68
C THR A 214 -8.80 -7.93 2.14
N LEU A 215 -9.90 -8.54 2.57
CA LEU A 215 -10.03 -9.14 3.91
C LEU A 215 -9.05 -10.31 4.11
N ASP A 216 -8.97 -11.22 3.15
CA ASP A 216 -8.05 -12.37 3.20
C ASP A 216 -6.58 -11.91 3.26
N ASN A 217 -6.21 -10.91 2.47
CA ASN A 217 -4.89 -10.28 2.54
C ASN A 217 -4.61 -9.62 3.91
N SER A 218 -5.66 -9.23 4.63
CA SER A 218 -5.58 -8.71 6.01
C SER A 218 -5.67 -9.82 7.07
N GLY A 219 -5.73 -11.10 6.66
CA GLY A 219 -5.82 -12.27 7.55
C GLY A 219 -7.21 -12.49 8.17
N VAL A 220 -8.24 -11.95 7.54
CA VAL A 220 -9.64 -12.17 7.92
C VAL A 220 -10.28 -13.09 6.90
N THR A 221 -10.66 -14.30 7.34
CA THR A 221 -11.40 -15.26 6.51
C THR A 221 -12.89 -15.06 6.68
N MET A 222 -13.66 -15.20 5.59
CA MET A 222 -15.11 -15.09 5.63
C MET A 222 -15.78 -16.45 5.71
N GLN A 223 -16.88 -16.52 6.49
CA GLN A 223 -17.79 -17.66 6.54
C GLN A 223 -19.24 -17.17 6.58
N ASP A 224 -20.13 -17.93 5.96
CA ASP A 224 -21.56 -17.66 6.03
C ASP A 224 -22.15 -18.15 7.35
N LEU A 225 -23.04 -17.35 7.94
CA LEU A 225 -23.78 -17.68 9.14
C LEU A 225 -25.29 -17.58 8.88
N ASN A 226 -26.02 -18.66 9.11
CA ASN A 226 -27.47 -18.65 9.05
C ASN A 226 -28.05 -18.97 10.43
N LEU A 227 -28.56 -17.94 11.12
CA LEU A 227 -29.13 -18.07 12.47
C LEU A 227 -30.42 -18.86 12.51
N LEU A 228 -31.10 -19.08 11.38
CA LEU A 228 -32.25 -20.00 11.29
C LEU A 228 -31.84 -21.46 11.51
N THR A 229 -30.56 -21.79 11.38
CA THR A 229 -30.00 -23.15 11.50
C THR A 229 -29.08 -23.37 12.67
N THR A 230 -28.46 -22.28 13.21
CA THR A 230 -27.40 -22.37 14.24
C THR A 230 -27.79 -21.79 15.59
N ASP A 231 -28.91 -21.11 15.73
CA ASP A 231 -29.45 -20.47 16.94
C ASP A 231 -28.52 -19.42 17.64
N THR A 232 -27.19 -19.47 17.43
CA THR A 232 -26.22 -18.56 18.06
C THR A 232 -25.10 -18.18 17.11
N VAL A 233 -24.48 -17.00 17.36
CA VAL A 233 -23.23 -16.63 16.69
C VAL A 233 -22.10 -17.50 17.21
N PRO A 234 -21.23 -18.07 16.36
CA PRO A 234 -20.10 -18.91 16.79
C PRO A 234 -19.12 -18.16 17.72
N GLU A 235 -18.52 -18.91 18.66
CA GLU A 235 -17.57 -18.35 19.63
C GLU A 235 -16.25 -17.86 19.00
N ASP A 236 -15.90 -18.39 17.82
CA ASP A 236 -14.72 -17.98 17.05
C ASP A 236 -14.98 -16.77 16.14
N ALA A 237 -16.20 -16.21 16.17
CA ALA A 237 -16.54 -15.02 15.42
C ALA A 237 -15.74 -13.81 15.92
N ALA A 238 -14.79 -13.36 15.12
CA ALA A 238 -14.08 -12.10 15.38
C ALA A 238 -14.99 -10.88 15.14
N ALA A 239 -15.88 -10.97 14.15
CA ALA A 239 -16.96 -10.04 13.94
C ALA A 239 -18.10 -10.67 13.14
N LEU A 240 -19.28 -10.06 13.20
CA LEU A 240 -20.45 -10.34 12.38
C LEU A 240 -20.67 -9.22 11.37
N LEU A 241 -20.95 -9.59 10.12
CA LEU A 241 -21.33 -8.67 9.05
C LEU A 241 -22.81 -8.89 8.70
N ILE A 242 -23.59 -7.82 8.71
CA ILE A 242 -24.94 -7.76 8.12
C ILE A 242 -24.84 -6.81 6.94
N ASN A 243 -24.82 -7.35 5.73
CA ASN A 243 -24.59 -6.58 4.52
C ASN A 243 -25.87 -6.42 3.72
N ASP A 244 -26.50 -5.25 3.83
CA ASP A 244 -27.64 -4.84 3.01
C ASP A 244 -28.79 -5.89 3.03
N PRO A 245 -29.38 -6.18 4.21
CA PRO A 245 -30.44 -7.15 4.33
C PRO A 245 -31.70 -6.67 3.61
N GLN A 246 -32.33 -7.56 2.84
CA GLN A 246 -33.55 -7.29 2.07
C GLN A 246 -34.83 -7.68 2.83
N ALA A 247 -34.70 -8.15 4.05
CA ALA A 247 -35.77 -8.40 5.01
C ALA A 247 -35.27 -8.14 6.43
N ASP A 248 -36.18 -7.83 7.35
CA ASP A 248 -35.87 -7.64 8.75
C ASP A 248 -35.41 -8.94 9.43
N LEU A 249 -34.58 -8.79 10.46
CA LEU A 249 -34.21 -9.88 11.35
C LEU A 249 -35.45 -10.45 12.04
N SER A 250 -35.46 -11.76 12.27
CA SER A 250 -36.43 -12.31 13.21
C SER A 250 -36.11 -11.83 14.65
N THR A 251 -37.09 -11.88 15.53
CA THR A 251 -36.86 -11.55 16.95
C THR A 251 -35.88 -12.50 17.62
N LEU A 252 -35.76 -13.73 17.12
CA LEU A 252 -34.78 -14.71 17.62
C LEU A 252 -33.37 -14.39 17.14
N ASP A 253 -33.22 -14.04 15.88
CA ASP A 253 -31.92 -13.65 15.30
C ASP A 253 -31.41 -12.36 15.95
N ALA A 254 -32.27 -11.36 16.12
CA ALA A 254 -31.93 -10.14 16.84
C ALA A 254 -31.50 -10.41 18.30
N ALA A 255 -32.16 -11.35 18.99
CA ALA A 255 -31.79 -11.74 20.35
C ALA A 255 -30.45 -12.49 20.38
N ALA A 256 -30.17 -13.36 19.40
CA ALA A 256 -28.88 -14.05 19.30
C ALA A 256 -27.73 -13.07 19.04
N ILE A 257 -27.92 -12.10 18.15
CA ILE A 257 -26.94 -11.04 17.85
C ILE A 257 -26.74 -10.14 19.08
N LYS A 258 -27.81 -9.78 19.76
CA LYS A 258 -27.74 -9.00 21.01
C LYS A 258 -26.90 -9.73 22.07
N THR A 259 -27.13 -11.03 22.28
CA THR A 259 -26.36 -11.85 23.22
C THR A 259 -24.89 -11.90 22.83
N TYR A 260 -24.58 -12.03 21.55
CA TYR A 260 -23.20 -11.97 21.04
C TYR A 260 -22.53 -10.63 21.37
N LEU A 261 -23.23 -9.51 21.15
CA LEU A 261 -22.70 -8.17 21.47
C LEU A 261 -22.57 -7.94 22.98
N GLU A 262 -23.49 -8.43 23.80
CA GLU A 262 -23.41 -8.36 25.27
C GLU A 262 -22.18 -9.12 25.81
N ASN A 263 -21.70 -10.13 25.08
CA ASN A 263 -20.50 -10.91 25.38
C ASN A 263 -19.22 -10.32 24.74
N GLY A 264 -19.27 -9.10 24.22
CA GLY A 264 -18.11 -8.41 23.66
C GLY A 264 -17.88 -8.62 22.16
N GLY A 265 -18.85 -9.23 21.47
CA GLY A 265 -18.78 -9.42 20.02
C GLY A 265 -18.81 -8.10 19.25
N HIS A 266 -18.52 -8.15 17.96
CA HIS A 266 -18.42 -7.00 17.10
C HIS A 266 -19.33 -7.10 15.88
N LEU A 267 -19.92 -5.98 15.44
CA LEU A 267 -20.93 -5.96 14.38
C LEU A 267 -20.65 -4.85 13.36
N PHE A 268 -20.58 -5.21 12.09
CA PHE A 268 -20.57 -4.26 10.97
C PHE A 268 -21.89 -4.41 10.20
N VAL A 269 -22.57 -3.28 9.97
CA VAL A 269 -23.88 -3.24 9.31
C VAL A 269 -23.88 -2.27 8.15
N THR A 270 -24.43 -2.68 7.01
CA THR A 270 -24.91 -1.79 5.95
C THR A 270 -26.41 -1.99 5.77
N THR A 271 -27.11 -0.97 5.31
CA THR A 271 -28.59 -1.00 5.22
C THR A 271 -29.10 -0.28 3.98
N ASP A 272 -30.19 -0.82 3.41
CA ASP A 272 -30.91 -0.21 2.30
C ASP A 272 -32.01 0.76 2.84
N LEU A 273 -32.10 1.93 2.22
CA LEU A 273 -33.14 2.93 2.48
C LEU A 273 -34.58 2.40 2.23
N THR A 274 -34.73 1.51 1.26
CA THR A 274 -36.03 1.02 0.81
C THR A 274 -36.56 -0.15 1.64
N VAL A 275 -35.71 -0.75 2.49
CA VAL A 275 -36.05 -1.93 3.31
C VAL A 275 -36.32 -1.52 4.75
N SER A 276 -37.48 -1.92 5.27
CA SER A 276 -37.85 -1.70 6.67
C SER A 276 -37.27 -2.82 7.54
N THR A 277 -36.42 -2.46 8.52
CA THR A 277 -35.73 -3.40 9.41
C THR A 277 -35.91 -3.04 10.88
N PRO A 278 -37.16 -3.04 11.44
CA PRO A 278 -37.42 -2.55 12.78
C PRO A 278 -36.70 -3.32 13.89
N ASN A 279 -36.44 -4.62 13.76
CA ASN A 279 -35.69 -5.37 14.77
C ASN A 279 -34.19 -5.05 14.73
N LEU A 280 -33.62 -4.89 13.53
CA LEU A 280 -32.23 -4.43 13.37
C LEU A 280 -32.09 -2.97 13.85
N ASP A 281 -33.03 -2.11 13.49
CA ASP A 281 -33.03 -0.69 13.93
C ASP A 281 -33.13 -0.58 15.46
N ALA A 282 -33.93 -1.44 16.11
CA ALA A 282 -34.00 -1.48 17.57
C ALA A 282 -32.67 -1.90 18.22
N LEU A 283 -31.97 -2.86 17.61
CA LEU A 283 -30.64 -3.29 18.04
C LEU A 283 -29.61 -2.15 17.91
N LEU A 284 -29.61 -1.44 16.78
CA LEU A 284 -28.71 -0.29 16.55
C LEU A 284 -29.03 0.89 17.48
N ALA A 285 -30.31 1.10 17.83
CA ALA A 285 -30.73 2.12 18.79
C ALA A 285 -30.18 1.87 20.20
N GLU A 286 -29.96 0.62 20.63
CA GLU A 286 -29.30 0.31 21.90
C GLU A 286 -27.86 0.80 21.92
N TYR A 287 -27.24 0.94 20.73
CA TYR A 287 -25.90 1.52 20.55
C TYR A 287 -25.92 3.00 20.16
N GLY A 288 -27.03 3.69 20.41
CA GLY A 288 -27.19 5.14 20.24
C GLY A 288 -27.27 5.61 18.79
N MET A 289 -27.64 4.73 17.86
CA MET A 289 -27.74 5.03 16.43
C MET A 289 -29.17 4.79 15.93
N THR A 290 -29.79 5.80 15.33
CA THR A 290 -31.14 5.69 14.74
C THR A 290 -31.16 6.26 13.33
N ARG A 291 -32.10 5.80 12.48
CA ARG A 291 -32.24 6.33 11.12
C ARG A 291 -32.71 7.78 11.14
N GLN A 292 -32.12 8.59 10.27
CA GLN A 292 -32.69 9.86 9.84
C GLN A 292 -33.57 9.59 8.63
N GLU A 293 -34.85 9.90 8.69
CA GLU A 293 -35.73 9.70 7.55
C GLU A 293 -35.29 10.53 6.32
N GLY A 294 -35.53 10.00 5.12
CA GLY A 294 -35.30 10.64 3.83
C GLY A 294 -34.00 10.22 3.14
N LEU A 295 -34.01 10.33 1.82
CA LEU A 295 -32.84 10.09 0.95
C LEU A 295 -31.91 11.29 1.01
N VAL A 296 -30.65 11.07 1.29
CA VAL A 296 -29.65 12.15 1.32
C VAL A 296 -29.29 12.57 -0.10
N ILE A 297 -29.44 13.88 -0.36
CA ILE A 297 -29.06 14.55 -1.60
C ILE A 297 -27.95 15.54 -1.27
N GLU A 298 -26.85 15.49 -2.02
CA GLU A 298 -25.72 16.39 -1.84
C GLU A 298 -25.75 17.53 -2.88
N ASN A 299 -25.66 18.75 -2.43
CA ASN A 299 -25.67 19.93 -3.31
C ASN A 299 -24.28 20.46 -3.64
N ASP A 300 -23.26 20.14 -2.86
CA ASP A 300 -21.88 20.54 -3.15
C ASP A 300 -21.21 19.50 -4.07
N SER A 301 -20.83 19.94 -5.26
CA SER A 301 -20.21 19.09 -6.28
C SER A 301 -18.86 18.47 -5.88
N ASN A 302 -18.27 18.89 -4.76
CA ASN A 302 -17.06 18.26 -4.21
C ASN A 302 -17.36 16.99 -3.39
N TYR A 303 -18.65 16.76 -3.05
CA TYR A 303 -19.07 15.68 -2.16
C TYR A 303 -20.01 14.66 -2.82
N TYR A 304 -20.13 14.71 -4.13
CA TYR A 304 -20.73 13.63 -4.92
C TYR A 304 -19.95 13.42 -6.22
N LEU A 305 -20.09 12.25 -6.80
CA LEU A 305 -19.33 11.87 -7.98
C LEU A 305 -19.75 12.71 -9.19
N TYR A 306 -18.81 13.45 -9.76
CA TYR A 306 -19.05 14.36 -10.88
C TYR A 306 -19.70 13.66 -12.09
N GLY A 307 -20.72 14.30 -12.65
CA GLY A 307 -21.45 13.76 -13.81
C GLY A 307 -22.46 12.67 -13.46
N THR A 308 -22.68 12.38 -12.18
CA THR A 308 -23.66 11.40 -11.68
C THR A 308 -24.80 12.07 -10.93
N ALA A 309 -25.72 11.26 -10.37
CA ALA A 309 -26.76 11.75 -9.48
C ALA A 309 -26.16 12.28 -8.17
N GLN A 310 -26.79 13.30 -7.61
CA GLN A 310 -26.43 13.90 -6.30
C GLN A 310 -26.63 12.93 -5.11
N THR A 311 -27.11 11.71 -5.37
CA THR A 311 -27.19 10.59 -4.43
C THR A 311 -25.95 9.70 -4.42
N CYS A 312 -25.00 9.94 -5.32
CA CYS A 312 -23.74 9.21 -5.40
C CYS A 312 -22.68 9.92 -4.54
N LEU A 313 -22.77 9.79 -3.23
CA LEU A 313 -22.01 10.60 -2.30
C LEU A 313 -20.55 10.21 -2.20
N LEU A 314 -19.70 11.22 -2.00
CA LEU A 314 -18.30 11.14 -1.58
C LEU A 314 -18.16 11.86 -0.24
N PRO A 315 -18.59 11.24 0.87
CA PRO A 315 -18.66 11.92 2.17
C PRO A 315 -17.28 12.28 2.72
N ASN A 316 -17.27 13.27 3.63
CA ASN A 316 -16.10 13.59 4.42
C ASN A 316 -15.72 12.43 5.34
N LEU A 317 -14.45 12.07 5.38
CA LEU A 317 -13.90 11.19 6.38
C LEU A 317 -13.52 11.99 7.63
N SER A 318 -14.07 11.61 8.79
CA SER A 318 -13.67 12.19 10.07
C SER A 318 -12.33 11.60 10.52
N SER A 319 -11.40 12.41 11.02
CA SER A 319 -10.09 11.91 11.46
C SER A 319 -10.23 11.08 12.76
N ASN A 320 -10.06 9.78 12.66
CA ASN A 320 -10.06 8.81 13.76
C ASN A 320 -9.28 7.54 13.38
N GLU A 321 -9.12 6.61 14.30
CA GLU A 321 -8.35 5.36 14.09
C GLU A 321 -8.91 4.46 12.98
N ILE A 322 -10.22 4.47 12.73
CA ILE A 322 -10.84 3.65 11.67
C ILE A 322 -10.59 4.28 10.30
N THR A 323 -10.87 5.56 10.15
CA THR A 323 -10.75 6.27 8.88
C THR A 323 -9.31 6.60 8.50
N ALA A 324 -8.38 6.61 9.46
CA ALA A 324 -6.94 6.74 9.20
C ALA A 324 -6.38 5.63 8.29
N GLY A 325 -7.06 4.49 8.21
CA GLY A 325 -6.72 3.43 7.27
C GLY A 325 -7.10 3.72 5.81
N VAL A 326 -7.99 4.68 5.56
CA VAL A 326 -8.30 5.13 4.19
C VAL A 326 -7.27 6.19 3.80
N THR A 327 -6.35 5.81 2.92
CA THR A 327 -5.19 6.64 2.57
C THR A 327 -5.56 7.89 1.77
N ASP A 328 -4.69 8.91 1.80
CA ASP A 328 -4.87 10.16 1.07
C ASP A 328 -5.11 9.90 -0.43
N GLY A 329 -6.12 10.57 -0.98
CA GLY A 329 -6.52 10.43 -2.38
C GLY A 329 -7.52 9.31 -2.67
N MET A 330 -7.85 8.46 -1.68
CA MET A 330 -8.97 7.53 -1.78
C MET A 330 -10.26 8.17 -1.27
N HIS A 331 -11.35 7.84 -1.90
CA HIS A 331 -12.68 8.27 -1.50
C HIS A 331 -13.52 7.06 -1.11
N VAL A 332 -14.27 7.18 -0.03
CA VAL A 332 -15.36 6.25 0.27
C VAL A 332 -16.57 6.69 -0.53
N PHE A 333 -17.17 5.76 -1.22
CA PHE A 333 -18.36 5.99 -2.04
C PHE A 333 -19.59 5.41 -1.36
N THR A 334 -20.61 6.23 -1.12
CA THR A 334 -21.85 5.82 -0.47
C THR A 334 -23.05 6.16 -1.35
N PRO A 335 -23.43 5.24 -2.28
CA PRO A 335 -24.59 5.46 -3.14
C PRO A 335 -25.88 5.32 -2.33
N VAL A 336 -26.89 6.10 -2.67
CA VAL A 336 -28.26 6.00 -2.10
C VAL A 336 -28.23 5.91 -0.58
N ALA A 337 -27.60 6.91 0.06
CA ALA A 337 -27.40 6.91 1.49
C ALA A 337 -28.55 7.56 2.26
N GLN A 338 -28.74 7.11 3.49
CA GLN A 338 -29.61 7.71 4.49
C GLN A 338 -28.80 8.21 5.67
N GLY A 339 -29.27 9.26 6.34
CA GLY A 339 -28.59 9.78 7.51
C GLY A 339 -28.71 8.88 8.74
N ILE A 340 -27.77 9.03 9.67
CA ILE A 340 -27.81 8.42 11.00
C ILE A 340 -27.90 9.55 12.04
N VAL A 341 -28.92 9.51 12.89
CA VAL A 341 -28.98 10.34 14.10
C VAL A 341 -28.13 9.65 15.15
N LYS A 342 -27.01 10.30 15.47
CA LYS A 342 -26.07 9.85 16.48
C LYS A 342 -26.46 10.44 17.83
N GLY A 343 -26.66 9.59 18.84
CA GLY A 343 -26.88 10.00 20.23
C GLY A 343 -25.61 10.59 20.88
N ASP A 344 -25.76 11.05 22.10
CA ASP A 344 -24.64 11.51 22.92
C ASP A 344 -23.83 10.29 23.45
N SER A 345 -22.52 10.44 23.51
CA SER A 345 -21.68 9.46 24.19
C SER A 345 -21.94 9.48 25.70
N THR A 346 -21.89 8.31 26.33
CA THR A 346 -22.02 8.11 27.79
C THR A 346 -20.71 7.59 28.37
N ASP A 347 -20.65 7.32 29.68
CA ASP A 347 -19.46 6.75 30.31
C ASP A 347 -19.13 5.35 29.75
N ASP A 348 -20.16 4.59 29.37
CA ASP A 348 -20.02 3.22 28.86
C ASP A 348 -20.04 3.13 27.32
N LEU A 349 -20.59 4.11 26.62
CA LEU A 349 -20.79 4.08 25.17
C LEU A 349 -20.17 5.29 24.49
N THR A 350 -19.12 5.07 23.70
CA THR A 350 -18.50 6.11 22.87
C THR A 350 -19.02 6.02 21.44
N LEU A 351 -19.51 7.14 20.91
CA LEU A 351 -20.04 7.27 19.56
C LEU A 351 -19.15 8.18 18.70
N THR A 352 -18.64 7.66 17.61
CA THR A 352 -17.72 8.35 16.69
C THR A 352 -18.34 8.43 15.30
N THR A 353 -18.45 9.63 14.73
CA THR A 353 -18.82 9.80 13.32
C THR A 353 -17.63 9.37 12.45
N LEU A 354 -17.86 8.52 11.44
CA LEU A 354 -16.85 8.10 10.48
C LEU A 354 -16.99 8.89 9.17
N LEU A 355 -18.21 8.95 8.64
CA LEU A 355 -18.52 9.59 7.36
C LEU A 355 -19.63 10.60 7.57
N SER A 356 -19.49 11.79 6.95
CA SER A 356 -20.51 12.85 7.02
C SER A 356 -20.62 13.60 5.69
N THR A 357 -21.83 14.10 5.41
CA THR A 357 -22.10 14.95 4.25
C THR A 357 -21.59 16.39 4.48
N SER A 358 -21.68 17.22 3.45
CA SER A 358 -21.54 18.68 3.60
C SER A 358 -22.73 19.30 4.34
N SER A 359 -22.61 20.55 4.74
CA SER A 359 -23.70 21.33 5.33
C SER A 359 -24.79 21.73 4.33
N THR A 360 -24.54 21.57 3.04
CA THR A 360 -25.49 21.89 1.95
C THR A 360 -26.32 20.70 1.51
N ALA A 361 -26.03 19.51 2.05
CA ALA A 361 -26.85 18.32 1.86
C ALA A 361 -28.24 18.48 2.52
N TYR A 362 -29.21 17.76 2.02
CA TYR A 362 -30.55 17.69 2.64
C TYR A 362 -31.09 16.25 2.53
N ALA A 363 -32.02 15.88 3.40
CA ALA A 363 -32.68 14.58 3.39
C ALA A 363 -34.08 14.71 2.78
N MET A 364 -34.23 14.28 1.53
CA MET A 364 -35.50 14.32 0.79
C MET A 364 -36.47 13.31 1.37
N GLN A 365 -37.58 13.83 1.95
CA GLN A 365 -38.59 13.00 2.63
C GLN A 365 -39.47 12.25 1.62
N ASP A 366 -39.88 12.93 0.57
CA ASP A 366 -40.79 12.39 -0.46
C ASP A 366 -40.04 11.77 -1.65
N TYR A 367 -38.86 11.19 -1.41
CA TYR A 367 -37.95 10.68 -2.46
C TYR A 367 -38.58 9.62 -3.38
N ALA A 368 -39.53 8.83 -2.86
CA ALA A 368 -40.20 7.77 -3.64
C ALA A 368 -41.11 8.32 -4.75
N GLU A 369 -41.61 9.54 -4.59
CA GLU A 369 -42.50 10.22 -5.54
C GLU A 369 -41.77 11.35 -6.29
N ALA A 370 -40.53 11.66 -5.91
CA ALA A 370 -39.78 12.77 -6.47
C ALA A 370 -39.37 12.51 -7.93
N THR A 371 -39.58 13.51 -8.79
CA THR A 371 -39.12 13.49 -10.19
C THR A 371 -37.91 14.39 -10.41
N THR A 372 -37.53 15.18 -9.43
CA THR A 372 -36.39 16.11 -9.44
C THR A 372 -35.67 16.02 -8.10
N ALA A 373 -34.41 16.44 -8.06
CA ALA A 373 -33.61 16.55 -6.85
C ALA A 373 -33.71 17.96 -6.25
N GLU A 374 -34.89 18.60 -6.26
CA GLU A 374 -35.10 19.92 -5.64
C GLU A 374 -35.53 19.74 -4.19
N GLN A 375 -34.87 20.49 -3.28
CA GLN A 375 -35.16 20.44 -1.85
C GLN A 375 -36.58 20.92 -1.55
N GLY A 376 -37.38 20.10 -0.89
CA GLY A 376 -38.72 20.44 -0.38
C GLY A 376 -38.66 21.30 0.91
N ALA A 377 -39.77 21.93 1.21
CA ALA A 377 -39.86 22.79 2.39
C ALA A 377 -39.69 22.06 3.76
N ASN A 378 -39.97 20.76 3.76
CA ASN A 378 -39.88 19.89 4.94
C ASN A 378 -38.59 19.07 5.03
N ASP A 379 -37.74 19.15 4.03
CA ASP A 379 -36.51 18.38 3.98
C ASP A 379 -35.47 18.93 4.94
N PRO A 380 -35.01 18.14 5.93
CA PRO A 380 -34.00 18.59 6.88
C PRO A 380 -32.69 18.94 6.17
N ASN A 381 -31.98 19.93 6.68
CA ASN A 381 -30.64 20.27 6.19
C ASN A 381 -29.56 19.45 6.91
N GLY A 382 -28.47 19.15 6.19
CA GLY A 382 -27.26 18.54 6.73
C GLY A 382 -26.45 19.46 7.66
N PRO A 383 -25.27 19.02 8.10
CA PRO A 383 -24.63 17.76 7.72
C PRO A 383 -25.29 16.53 8.36
N PHE A 384 -25.29 15.40 7.66
CA PHE A 384 -25.76 14.11 8.15
C PHE A 384 -24.58 13.18 8.39
N ASN A 385 -24.65 12.35 9.45
CA ASN A 385 -23.73 11.22 9.56
C ASN A 385 -24.22 10.10 8.62
N ILE A 386 -23.35 9.58 7.80
CA ILE A 386 -23.61 8.44 6.91
C ILE A 386 -23.05 7.15 7.52
N ALA A 387 -21.98 7.26 8.29
CA ALA A 387 -21.39 6.15 9.04
C ALA A 387 -21.04 6.57 10.46
N VAL A 388 -21.36 5.69 11.41
CA VAL A 388 -21.10 5.90 12.85
C VAL A 388 -20.54 4.61 13.44
N ALA A 389 -19.52 4.74 14.28
CA ALA A 389 -19.00 3.68 15.12
C ALA A 389 -19.42 3.89 16.57
N ALA A 390 -19.81 2.81 17.24
CA ALA A 390 -20.08 2.75 18.66
C ALA A 390 -19.13 1.75 19.33
N SER A 391 -18.55 2.12 20.47
CA SER A 391 -17.73 1.25 21.30
C SER A 391 -18.25 1.24 22.72
N ASN A 392 -18.58 0.06 23.24
CA ASN A 392 -19.05 -0.14 24.60
C ASN A 392 -17.88 -0.58 25.48
N SER A 393 -17.46 0.25 26.44
CA SER A 393 -16.32 -0.03 27.34
C SER A 393 -16.61 -1.10 28.38
N THR A 394 -17.87 -1.35 28.69
CA THR A 394 -18.27 -2.37 29.69
C THR A 394 -18.26 -3.77 29.10
N THR A 395 -18.80 -3.96 27.89
CA THR A 395 -18.86 -5.26 27.22
C THR A 395 -17.66 -5.51 26.32
N GLY A 396 -16.99 -4.48 25.85
CA GLY A 396 -15.98 -4.53 24.78
C GLY A 396 -16.59 -4.55 23.37
N ALA A 397 -17.92 -4.55 23.24
CA ALA A 397 -18.59 -4.61 21.94
C ALA A 397 -18.30 -3.37 21.10
N LYS A 398 -18.10 -3.59 19.81
CA LYS A 398 -17.92 -2.54 18.82
C LYS A 398 -18.93 -2.72 17.70
N VAL A 399 -19.65 -1.67 17.35
CA VAL A 399 -20.69 -1.69 16.30
C VAL A 399 -20.40 -0.58 15.32
N VAL A 400 -20.34 -0.89 14.04
CA VAL A 400 -20.23 0.09 12.97
C VAL A 400 -21.44 -0.05 12.06
N TRP A 401 -22.09 1.06 11.81
CA TRP A 401 -23.21 1.15 10.88
C TRP A 401 -22.90 2.16 9.78
N VAL A 402 -22.98 1.71 8.53
CA VAL A 402 -22.96 2.57 7.35
C VAL A 402 -24.34 2.49 6.70
N ASN A 403 -25.08 3.59 6.75
CA ASN A 403 -26.46 3.62 6.27
C ASN A 403 -26.51 3.99 4.77
N CYS A 404 -26.15 3.03 3.96
CA CYS A 404 -26.05 3.19 2.51
C CYS A 404 -26.22 1.84 1.85
N ASP A 405 -26.97 1.81 0.76
CA ASP A 405 -27.13 0.66 -0.11
C ASP A 405 -25.84 0.36 -0.88
N ASN A 406 -25.59 -0.93 -1.13
CA ASN A 406 -24.50 -1.39 -2.00
C ASN A 406 -23.09 -0.85 -1.67
N LEU A 407 -22.78 -0.59 -0.38
CA LEU A 407 -21.45 -0.15 0.04
C LEU A 407 -20.34 -1.15 -0.35
N LEU A 408 -20.64 -2.46 -0.21
CA LEU A 408 -19.68 -3.56 -0.33
C LEU A 408 -19.90 -4.40 -1.60
N ASN A 409 -20.47 -3.78 -2.63
CA ASN A 409 -20.62 -4.40 -3.95
C ASN A 409 -20.57 -3.35 -5.07
N SER A 410 -20.35 -3.79 -6.30
CA SER A 410 -20.25 -2.90 -7.47
C SER A 410 -21.61 -2.51 -8.06
N LYS A 411 -22.72 -3.06 -7.58
CA LYS A 411 -24.05 -2.80 -8.17
C LYS A 411 -24.44 -1.31 -8.05
N GLY A 412 -24.09 -0.67 -6.93
CA GLY A 412 -24.27 0.77 -6.76
C GLY A 412 -23.43 1.60 -7.73
N ILE A 413 -22.33 1.03 -8.24
CA ILE A 413 -21.37 1.67 -9.12
C ILE A 413 -21.72 1.46 -10.59
N GLU A 414 -22.56 0.48 -10.94
CA GLU A 414 -23.01 0.24 -12.34
C GLU A 414 -23.77 1.44 -12.92
N TYR A 415 -24.38 2.28 -12.09
CA TYR A 415 -24.95 3.56 -12.47
C TYR A 415 -23.90 4.67 -12.74
N VAL A 416 -22.69 4.44 -12.29
CA VAL A 416 -21.55 5.33 -12.42
C VAL A 416 -20.57 4.62 -13.32
N ALA A 417 -20.24 5.17 -14.46
CA ALA A 417 -19.38 4.57 -15.46
C ALA A 417 -18.37 3.56 -14.91
N ARG A 418 -18.28 2.36 -15.49
CA ARG A 418 -17.37 1.25 -15.11
C ARG A 418 -15.90 1.69 -14.87
N GLU A 419 -15.53 2.83 -15.44
CA GLU A 419 -14.21 3.46 -15.34
C GLU A 419 -13.86 3.93 -13.92
N TYR A 420 -14.86 4.20 -13.06
CA TYR A 420 -14.65 4.63 -11.66
C TYR A 420 -14.72 3.48 -10.65
N ALA A 421 -15.20 2.32 -11.08
CA ALA A 421 -15.50 1.19 -10.17
C ALA A 421 -14.29 0.80 -9.31
N SER A 422 -13.12 0.63 -9.92
CA SER A 422 -11.91 0.21 -9.18
C SER A 422 -11.39 1.26 -8.17
N LEU A 423 -11.57 2.55 -8.47
CA LEU A 423 -11.18 3.64 -7.55
C LEU A 423 -12.09 3.73 -6.34
N LEU A 424 -13.39 3.52 -6.56
CA LEU A 424 -14.42 3.62 -5.53
C LEU A 424 -14.45 2.37 -4.64
N ILE A 425 -14.28 1.19 -5.23
CA ILE A 425 -14.15 -0.07 -4.50
C ILE A 425 -12.94 -0.03 -3.56
N GLY A 426 -11.81 0.56 -3.98
CA GLY A 426 -10.59 0.66 -3.18
C GLY A 426 -10.80 1.36 -1.84
N GLY A 427 -11.47 2.52 -1.83
CA GLY A 427 -11.77 3.26 -0.59
C GLY A 427 -12.75 2.54 0.32
N ASN A 428 -13.78 1.90 -0.25
CA ASN A 428 -14.76 1.13 0.50
C ASN A 428 -14.15 -0.15 1.10
N ALA A 429 -13.30 -0.85 0.33
CA ALA A 429 -12.57 -2.02 0.81
C ALA A 429 -11.60 -1.65 1.94
N GLN A 430 -10.92 -0.51 1.81
CA GLN A 430 -10.04 -0.01 2.86
C GLN A 430 -10.80 0.36 4.13
N LEU A 431 -11.98 0.97 4.02
CA LEU A 431 -12.85 1.27 5.16
C LEU A 431 -13.30 -0.02 5.88
N LEU A 432 -13.70 -1.04 5.13
CA LEU A 432 -14.08 -2.34 5.69
C LEU A 432 -12.91 -2.97 6.44
N THR A 433 -11.72 -3.02 5.82
CA THR A 433 -10.52 -3.60 6.42
C THR A 433 -10.10 -2.85 7.69
N SER A 434 -10.10 -1.51 7.64
CA SER A 434 -9.74 -0.69 8.81
C SER A 434 -10.76 -0.84 9.93
N THR A 435 -12.04 -0.99 9.60
CA THR A 435 -13.10 -1.27 10.57
C THR A 435 -12.87 -2.64 11.23
N MET A 436 -12.54 -3.67 10.43
CA MET A 436 -12.22 -5.00 10.97
C MET A 436 -11.01 -4.95 11.90
N ASN A 437 -9.91 -4.32 11.49
CA ASN A 437 -8.71 -4.17 12.32
C ASN A 437 -9.03 -3.47 13.65
N TRP A 438 -9.81 -2.41 13.60
CA TRP A 438 -10.26 -1.71 14.82
C TRP A 438 -11.12 -2.62 15.72
N MET A 439 -12.03 -3.42 15.15
CA MET A 439 -12.88 -4.36 15.90
C MET A 439 -12.05 -5.42 16.62
N ILE A 440 -11.12 -6.07 15.93
CA ILE A 440 -10.29 -7.14 16.49
C ILE A 440 -9.16 -6.63 17.40
N GLY A 441 -8.96 -5.32 17.51
CA GLY A 441 -7.93 -4.72 18.35
C GLY A 441 -6.53 -4.84 17.77
N GLU A 442 -6.38 -5.19 16.49
CA GLU A 442 -5.09 -5.08 15.81
C GLU A 442 -4.86 -3.62 15.41
N GLU A 443 -3.66 -3.11 15.66
CA GLU A 443 -3.24 -1.84 15.07
C GLU A 443 -3.38 -1.98 13.56
N ASN A 444 -3.94 -0.95 12.91
CA ASN A 444 -4.26 -0.94 11.48
C ASN A 444 -3.23 -1.71 10.69
N GLY A 445 -3.66 -2.81 10.05
CA GLY A 445 -2.78 -3.66 9.26
C GLY A 445 -1.97 -2.78 8.32
N VAL A 446 -0.74 -3.14 8.10
CA VAL A 446 0.35 -2.37 7.47
C VAL A 446 -0.18 -1.42 6.37
N VAL A 447 -0.61 -0.21 6.74
CA VAL A 447 -1.06 0.82 5.79
C VAL A 447 0.19 1.41 5.17
N ILE A 448 0.46 1.03 3.93
CA ILE A 448 1.59 1.54 3.16
C ILE A 448 1.06 2.12 1.86
N ASP A 449 1.42 3.36 1.61
CA ASP A 449 1.06 4.04 0.37
C ASP A 449 1.84 3.48 -0.83
N SER A 450 1.14 3.35 -1.96
CA SER A 450 1.78 3.04 -3.23
C SER A 450 2.65 4.21 -3.69
N LYS A 451 3.82 3.93 -4.25
CA LYS A 451 4.77 4.95 -4.68
C LYS A 451 4.64 5.22 -6.17
N SER A 452 4.35 6.48 -6.52
CA SER A 452 4.22 6.88 -7.92
C SER A 452 5.52 6.64 -8.69
N MET A 453 5.41 5.99 -9.87
CA MET A 453 6.51 5.81 -10.81
C MET A 453 6.65 6.97 -11.80
N SER A 454 5.75 7.96 -11.75
CA SER A 454 5.84 9.13 -12.62
C SER A 454 7.08 9.94 -12.28
N ALA A 455 7.83 10.30 -13.32
CA ALA A 455 8.89 11.27 -13.19
C ALA A 455 8.25 12.63 -12.89
N GLU A 456 8.34 13.10 -11.65
CA GLU A 456 8.05 14.50 -11.37
C GLU A 456 8.97 15.35 -12.24
N THR A 457 8.38 16.18 -13.07
CA THR A 457 9.16 17.18 -13.82
C THR A 457 9.76 18.13 -12.80
N LEU A 458 11.10 18.11 -12.69
CA LEU A 458 11.83 18.99 -11.79
C LEU A 458 11.54 20.45 -12.21
N THR A 459 10.57 21.08 -11.58
CA THR A 459 10.28 22.50 -11.79
C THR A 459 11.34 23.32 -11.05
N VAL A 460 12.47 23.49 -11.70
CA VAL A 460 13.55 24.36 -11.17
C VAL A 460 13.08 25.81 -11.35
N PRO A 461 12.95 26.59 -10.25
CA PRO A 461 12.59 28.01 -10.37
C PRO A 461 13.52 28.72 -11.34
N ALA A 462 12.99 29.56 -12.21
CA ALA A 462 13.78 30.25 -13.25
C ALA A 462 15.02 30.98 -12.69
N LYS A 463 14.95 31.52 -11.47
CA LYS A 463 16.11 32.13 -10.78
C LYS A 463 17.20 31.11 -10.44
N ALA A 464 16.84 29.89 -10.03
CA ALA A 464 17.82 28.83 -9.71
C ALA A 464 18.46 28.29 -11.01
N THR A 465 17.69 28.13 -12.09
CA THR A 465 18.19 27.72 -13.41
C THR A 465 19.21 28.73 -13.94
N MET A 466 18.92 30.02 -13.81
CA MET A 466 19.83 31.10 -14.24
C MET A 466 21.13 31.09 -13.40
N LEU A 467 21.03 30.92 -12.09
CA LEU A 467 22.19 30.88 -11.18
C LEU A 467 23.08 29.65 -11.44
N LEU A 468 22.49 28.47 -11.59
CA LEU A 468 23.20 27.24 -11.92
C LEU A 468 23.82 27.31 -13.31
N GLY A 469 23.10 27.86 -14.29
CA GLY A 469 23.62 28.10 -15.63
C GLY A 469 24.87 29.01 -15.60
N LEU A 470 24.79 30.11 -14.88
CA LEU A 470 25.94 31.06 -14.72
C LEU A 470 27.10 30.40 -13.99
N LEU A 471 26.83 29.62 -12.95
CA LEU A 471 27.86 28.91 -12.18
C LEU A 471 28.63 27.91 -13.06
N PHE A 472 27.91 27.02 -13.76
CA PHE A 472 28.56 25.96 -14.55
C PHE A 472 29.10 26.43 -15.89
N THR A 473 28.48 27.45 -16.53
CA THR A 473 28.92 27.93 -17.84
C THR A 473 30.05 28.99 -17.74
N ILE A 474 30.10 29.75 -16.68
CA ILE A 474 31.06 30.86 -16.55
C ILE A 474 32.02 30.65 -15.39
N VAL A 475 31.53 30.48 -14.15
CA VAL A 475 32.38 30.50 -12.95
C VAL A 475 33.32 29.30 -12.90
N VAL A 476 32.80 28.08 -13.16
CA VAL A 476 33.64 26.87 -13.13
C VAL A 476 34.72 26.85 -14.22
N PRO A 477 34.43 27.15 -15.52
CA PRO A 477 35.46 27.22 -16.54
C PRO A 477 36.49 28.31 -16.26
N LEU A 478 36.05 29.48 -15.77
CA LEU A 478 36.96 30.57 -15.43
C LEU A 478 37.92 30.19 -14.28
N ALA A 479 37.44 29.49 -13.27
CA ALA A 479 38.26 28.97 -12.18
C ALA A 479 39.33 28.00 -12.69
N PHE A 480 39.01 27.12 -13.63
CA PHE A 480 39.99 26.23 -14.27
C PHE A 480 41.02 26.99 -15.09
N ILE A 481 40.61 28.02 -15.84
CA ILE A 481 41.54 28.89 -16.60
C ILE A 481 42.49 29.61 -15.65
N VAL A 482 42.00 30.22 -14.57
CA VAL A 482 42.79 30.91 -13.57
C VAL A 482 43.78 29.95 -12.90
N ALA A 483 43.33 28.76 -12.51
CA ALA A 483 44.21 27.73 -11.95
C ALA A 483 45.31 27.31 -12.93
N GLY A 484 44.95 27.09 -14.21
CA GLY A 484 45.89 26.76 -15.27
C GLY A 484 46.97 27.83 -15.48
N ILE A 485 46.54 29.11 -15.50
CA ILE A 485 47.48 30.27 -15.61
C ILE A 485 48.38 30.32 -14.39
N ALA A 486 47.85 30.19 -13.18
CA ALA A 486 48.62 30.19 -11.94
C ALA A 486 49.69 29.09 -11.91
N ILE A 487 49.33 27.88 -12.29
CA ILE A 487 50.27 26.73 -12.36
C ILE A 487 51.37 27.03 -13.41
N THR A 488 51.02 27.59 -14.55
CA THR A 488 51.95 27.91 -15.63
C THR A 488 52.94 29.00 -15.20
N LEU A 489 52.46 30.03 -14.51
CA LEU A 489 53.32 31.11 -13.97
C LEU A 489 54.27 30.61 -12.87
N VAL A 490 53.79 29.75 -11.96
CA VAL A 490 54.62 29.11 -10.93
C VAL A 490 55.70 28.23 -11.55
N ARG A 491 55.35 27.44 -12.58
CA ARG A 491 56.32 26.61 -13.32
C ARG A 491 57.38 27.41 -14.09
N ARG A 492 57.03 28.62 -14.61
CA ARG A 492 58.00 29.50 -15.29
C ARG A 492 58.96 30.23 -14.36
N ARG A 493 58.62 30.34 -13.06
CA ARG A 493 59.48 30.99 -12.03
C ARG A 493 60.40 30.00 -11.32
N ARG A 494 60.28 28.72 -11.59
CA ARG A 494 61.22 27.65 -11.21
C ARG A 494 62.09 27.27 -12.39
#